data_318cb6671969261671d8d279fbc6c1e7
#
_entry.id   318cb6671969261671d8d279fbc6c1e7
#
_cell.length_a   1.000
_cell.length_b   1.000
_cell.length_c   1.000
_cell.angle_alpha   90.00
_cell.angle_beta   90.00
_cell.angle_gamma   90.00
#
_symmetry.space_group_name_H-M   'P 1'
#
loop_
_entity.id
_entity.type
_entity.pdbx_description
1 polymer ?
#
loop_
_entity_poly.entity_id
_entity_poly.type
_entity_poly.pdbx_seq_one_letter_code
_entity_poly.pdbx_strand_id
1 'polypeptide(L)'
;MARVQWRVLAIKSGKRGRVDSFLLPCRGRLLKGWAVNPFHQAGQFGEPTDADEALSKELTRNLSKVPSVHATAFVHAKAVVIGNVTIGPKASVWPCAVLRGDIAPIIVGEGTNIQDGAVVHVADGLPAKIGARVTVGHLAMIHACTIGDECLIGMHATILDGALIGNRCIIGANSLVTKGTQVPNGSLVMGSPAKVVRPLSIAEMAALPGWAEKYVKVAAHHRRFE
;
A
#
# COMPACT_ATOMS: atom_id res chain seq x y z
N MET A 1 18.03 -22.61 -16.48
CA MET A 1 17.64 -21.19 -16.68
C MET A 1 16.16 -21.15 -17.06
N ALA A 2 15.28 -20.97 -16.09
CA ALA A 2 13.84 -20.90 -16.32
C ALA A 2 13.44 -19.40 -16.32
N ARG A 3 12.96 -18.92 -17.46
CA ARG A 3 12.40 -17.57 -17.59
C ARG A 3 11.06 -17.53 -16.86
N VAL A 4 10.97 -16.73 -15.81
CA VAL A 4 9.70 -16.38 -15.18
C VAL A 4 8.95 -15.45 -16.12
N GLN A 5 7.89 -15.97 -16.75
CA GLN A 5 6.96 -15.14 -17.55
C GLN A 5 5.93 -14.50 -16.61
N TRP A 6 5.99 -13.19 -16.54
CA TRP A 6 4.94 -12.37 -15.93
C TRP A 6 3.68 -12.48 -16.78
N ARG A 7 2.63 -13.13 -16.28
CA ARG A 7 1.30 -13.08 -16.91
C ARG A 7 0.63 -11.77 -16.50
N VAL A 8 0.76 -10.77 -17.36
CA VAL A 8 -0.11 -9.59 -17.34
C VAL A 8 -1.47 -10.05 -17.85
N LEU A 9 -2.48 -10.03 -17.02
CA LEU A 9 -3.87 -10.17 -17.44
C LEU A 9 -4.28 -8.86 -18.13
N ALA A 10 -4.07 -8.77 -19.42
CA ALA A 10 -4.61 -7.71 -20.26
C ALA A 10 -6.11 -8.00 -20.48
N ILE A 11 -6.98 -7.21 -19.88
CA ILE A 11 -8.40 -7.20 -20.23
C ILE A 11 -8.51 -6.47 -21.56
N LYS A 12 -8.65 -7.23 -22.67
CA LYS A 12 -9.01 -6.65 -23.97
C LYS A 12 -10.49 -6.26 -23.93
N SER A 13 -10.76 -4.96 -24.02
CA SER A 13 -12.09 -4.46 -24.37
C SER A 13 -12.43 -4.84 -25.80
N GLY A 14 -13.32 -5.76 -26.00
CA GLY A 14 -13.81 -6.19 -27.29
C GLY A 14 -15.28 -6.58 -27.22
N LYS A 15 -16.07 -5.87 -28.00
CA LYS A 15 -17.48 -6.05 -28.38
C LYS A 15 -18.14 -7.40 -28.00
N ARG A 16 -19.34 -7.28 -27.41
CA ARG A 16 -20.39 -8.28 -27.21
C ARG A 16 -20.13 -9.66 -27.84
N GLY A 17 -19.70 -10.60 -27.01
CA GLY A 17 -19.64 -12.01 -27.34
C GLY A 17 -19.91 -12.83 -26.08
N ARG A 18 -20.81 -13.83 -26.20
CA ARG A 18 -21.21 -14.77 -25.15
C ARG A 18 -19.99 -15.31 -24.40
N VAL A 19 -20.07 -15.29 -23.08
CA VAL A 19 -19.13 -15.99 -22.21
C VAL A 19 -19.59 -17.43 -22.10
N ASP A 20 -18.93 -18.33 -22.81
CA ASP A 20 -19.10 -19.76 -22.59
C ASP A 20 -18.40 -20.15 -21.30
N SER A 21 -19.18 -20.56 -20.32
CA SER A 21 -18.71 -21.05 -19.03
C SER A 21 -18.10 -22.45 -19.20
N PHE A 22 -16.76 -22.53 -19.10
CA PHE A 22 -16.09 -23.81 -18.92
C PHE A 22 -16.26 -24.29 -17.49
N LEU A 23 -17.22 -25.19 -17.28
CA LEU A 23 -17.37 -25.96 -16.05
C LEU A 23 -16.35 -27.11 -16.05
N LEU A 24 -15.35 -27.04 -15.18
CA LEU A 24 -14.54 -28.19 -14.82
C LEU A 24 -15.38 -29.11 -13.90
N PRO A 25 -15.43 -30.44 -14.13
CA PRO A 25 -16.23 -31.35 -13.31
C PRO A 25 -15.50 -31.63 -11.99
N CYS A 26 -15.83 -30.91 -10.93
CA CYS A 26 -15.55 -31.35 -9.57
C CYS A 26 -16.54 -32.42 -9.16
N ARG A 27 -16.12 -33.71 -9.16
CA ARG A 27 -16.87 -34.79 -8.49
C ARG A 27 -16.74 -34.62 -6.98
N GLY A 28 -17.73 -34.01 -6.34
CA GLY A 28 -17.84 -33.90 -4.89
C GLY A 28 -19.32 -33.70 -4.51
N ARG A 29 -19.81 -34.53 -3.55
CA ARG A 29 -21.21 -34.58 -3.07
C ARG A 29 -21.75 -33.18 -2.76
N LEU A 30 -22.89 -32.85 -3.38
CA LEU A 30 -23.74 -31.73 -2.99
C LEU A 30 -24.21 -31.91 -1.53
N LEU A 31 -23.70 -31.14 -0.62
CA LEU A 31 -24.31 -30.92 0.68
C LEU A 31 -25.51 -29.99 0.48
N LYS A 32 -26.71 -30.55 0.59
CA LYS A 32 -27.99 -29.80 0.64
C LYS A 32 -27.95 -28.93 1.91
N GLY A 33 -28.04 -27.61 1.79
CA GLY A 33 -28.28 -26.75 2.93
C GLY A 33 -27.48 -25.46 3.05
N TRP A 34 -26.89 -24.95 1.99
CA TRP A 34 -26.38 -23.54 2.03
C TRP A 34 -27.48 -22.63 1.48
N ALA A 35 -28.12 -21.91 2.39
CA ALA A 35 -29.02 -20.82 2.03
C ALA A 35 -28.22 -19.80 1.20
N VAL A 36 -28.73 -19.50 0.01
CA VAL A 36 -28.20 -18.43 -0.83
C VAL A 36 -28.24 -17.14 -0.02
N ASN A 37 -27.12 -16.46 0.09
CA ASN A 37 -26.99 -15.19 0.81
C ASN A 37 -28.08 -14.22 0.34
N PRO A 38 -28.99 -13.75 1.22
CA PRO A 38 -30.11 -12.88 0.83
C PRO A 38 -29.66 -11.49 0.34
N PHE A 39 -28.37 -11.19 0.38
CA PHE A 39 -27.83 -9.94 -0.16
C PHE A 39 -27.50 -9.99 -1.66
N HIS A 40 -27.76 -11.08 -2.36
CA HIS A 40 -27.63 -11.15 -3.82
C HIS A 40 -28.97 -10.87 -4.50
N GLN A 41 -29.64 -9.77 -4.13
CA GLN A 41 -30.66 -9.18 -4.99
C GLN A 41 -29.96 -8.34 -6.07
N ALA A 42 -29.65 -8.98 -7.18
CA ALA A 42 -29.35 -8.24 -8.41
C ALA A 42 -30.60 -7.38 -8.75
N GLY A 43 -30.54 -6.06 -8.55
CA GLY A 43 -31.61 -5.21 -9.04
C GLY A 43 -32.00 -4.00 -8.20
N GLN A 44 -31.13 -3.42 -7.37
CA GLN A 44 -31.38 -2.13 -6.73
C GLN A 44 -30.15 -1.21 -6.66
N PHE A 45 -29.34 -1.20 -7.68
CA PHE A 45 -28.47 -0.03 -7.90
C PHE A 45 -29.30 0.88 -8.84
N GLY A 46 -29.68 2.08 -8.35
CA GLY A 46 -30.29 3.12 -9.18
C GLY A 46 -29.39 3.47 -10.36
N GLU A 47 -29.91 4.28 -11.31
CA GLU A 47 -29.07 4.82 -12.38
C GLU A 47 -27.79 5.45 -11.78
N PRO A 48 -26.62 5.25 -12.44
CA PRO A 48 -25.36 5.82 -11.94
C PRO A 48 -25.49 7.34 -11.75
N THR A 49 -25.04 7.83 -10.60
CA THR A 49 -25.00 9.26 -10.33
C THR A 49 -23.75 9.89 -10.96
N ASP A 50 -23.71 11.22 -11.07
CA ASP A 50 -22.51 11.95 -11.52
C ASP A 50 -21.28 11.61 -10.67
N ALA A 51 -21.48 11.31 -9.38
CA ALA A 51 -20.41 10.88 -8.48
C ALA A 51 -19.88 9.49 -8.82
N ASP A 52 -20.76 8.55 -9.20
CA ASP A 52 -20.35 7.18 -9.63
C ASP A 52 -19.58 7.23 -10.94
N GLU A 53 -19.97 8.12 -11.86
CA GLU A 53 -19.24 8.34 -13.11
C GLU A 53 -17.86 8.97 -12.86
N ALA A 54 -17.77 9.93 -11.95
CA ALA A 54 -16.51 10.57 -11.59
C ALA A 54 -15.54 9.55 -10.97
N LEU A 55 -16.02 8.75 -10.01
CA LEU A 55 -15.24 7.67 -9.41
C LEU A 55 -14.79 6.64 -10.46
N SER A 56 -15.68 6.22 -11.36
CA SER A 56 -15.36 5.28 -12.44
C SER A 56 -14.26 5.80 -13.36
N LYS A 57 -14.29 7.09 -13.71
CA LYS A 57 -13.23 7.75 -14.50
C LYS A 57 -11.91 7.78 -13.75
N GLU A 58 -11.93 8.06 -12.46
CA GLU A 58 -10.73 8.10 -11.62
C GLU A 58 -10.10 6.72 -11.44
N LEU A 59 -10.90 5.69 -11.15
CA LEU A 59 -10.48 4.31 -11.10
C LEU A 59 -9.85 3.87 -12.43
N THR A 60 -10.51 4.14 -13.54
CA THR A 60 -10.00 3.80 -14.88
C THR A 60 -8.66 4.48 -15.14
N ARG A 61 -8.55 5.78 -14.82
CA ARG A 61 -7.31 6.55 -14.99
C ARG A 61 -6.14 6.01 -14.19
N ASN A 62 -6.37 5.60 -12.95
CA ASN A 62 -5.29 5.15 -12.06
C ASN A 62 -4.98 3.66 -12.26
N LEU A 63 -6.00 2.80 -12.42
CA LEU A 63 -5.79 1.36 -12.63
C LEU A 63 -5.18 1.02 -13.99
N SER A 64 -5.36 1.88 -15.02
CA SER A 64 -4.68 1.69 -16.31
C SER A 64 -3.18 1.96 -16.26
N LYS A 65 -2.68 2.58 -15.19
CA LYS A 65 -1.25 2.83 -15.04
C LYS A 65 -0.52 1.57 -14.59
N VAL A 66 0.63 1.35 -15.22
CA VAL A 66 1.59 0.35 -14.76
C VAL A 66 2.43 0.98 -13.65
N PRO A 67 2.63 0.33 -12.50
CA PRO A 67 3.50 0.85 -11.46
C PRO A 67 4.89 1.19 -11.97
N SER A 68 5.39 2.39 -11.64
CA SER A 68 6.75 2.84 -11.96
C SER A 68 7.70 2.39 -10.85
N VAL A 69 8.47 1.35 -11.11
CA VAL A 69 9.43 0.80 -10.15
C VAL A 69 10.85 1.10 -10.63
N HIS A 70 11.63 1.81 -9.81
CA HIS A 70 13.02 2.11 -10.16
C HIS A 70 13.84 0.80 -10.26
N ALA A 71 14.78 0.74 -11.21
CA ALA A 71 15.58 -0.48 -11.49
C ALA A 71 16.38 -1.01 -10.29
N THR A 72 16.71 -0.14 -9.32
CA THR A 72 17.41 -0.52 -8.09
C THR A 72 16.46 -0.83 -6.93
N ALA A 73 15.15 -0.63 -7.09
CA ALA A 73 14.16 -0.99 -6.06
C ALA A 73 13.95 -2.50 -6.00
N PHE A 74 13.62 -3.03 -4.84
CA PHE A 74 13.29 -4.43 -4.61
C PHE A 74 11.79 -4.57 -4.33
N VAL A 75 11.09 -5.35 -5.15
CA VAL A 75 9.68 -5.70 -4.91
C VAL A 75 9.59 -7.22 -4.87
N HIS A 76 9.33 -7.77 -3.70
CA HIS A 76 9.22 -9.21 -3.50
C HIS A 76 8.05 -9.77 -4.33
N ALA A 77 8.22 -10.96 -4.92
CA ALA A 77 7.24 -11.59 -5.82
C ALA A 77 5.85 -11.81 -5.20
N LYS A 78 5.75 -11.87 -3.86
CA LYS A 78 4.48 -11.96 -3.12
C LYS A 78 3.93 -10.61 -2.63
N ALA A 79 4.56 -9.49 -2.98
CA ALA A 79 3.98 -8.18 -2.76
C ALA A 79 2.95 -7.84 -3.85
N VAL A 80 1.96 -7.04 -3.50
CA VAL A 80 0.91 -6.60 -4.44
C VAL A 80 1.07 -5.10 -4.68
N VAL A 81 1.35 -4.71 -5.92
CA VAL A 81 1.49 -3.30 -6.32
C VAL A 81 0.57 -3.03 -7.51
N ILE A 82 -0.43 -2.16 -7.32
CA ILE A 82 -1.52 -1.95 -8.28
C ILE A 82 -1.72 -0.47 -8.57
N GLY A 83 -1.89 -0.13 -9.84
CA GLY A 83 -2.33 1.19 -10.29
C GLY A 83 -1.22 2.25 -10.25
N ASN A 84 -1.58 3.46 -9.88
CA ASN A 84 -0.71 4.64 -9.91
C ASN A 84 0.29 4.65 -8.74
N VAL A 85 1.30 3.80 -8.81
CA VAL A 85 2.33 3.65 -7.77
C VAL A 85 3.70 3.97 -8.35
N THR A 86 4.46 4.80 -7.62
CA THR A 86 5.87 5.10 -7.92
C THR A 86 6.75 4.62 -6.77
N ILE A 87 7.76 3.80 -7.07
CA ILE A 87 8.72 3.26 -6.10
C ILE A 87 10.11 3.76 -6.46
N GLY A 88 10.70 4.55 -5.58
CA GLY A 88 11.98 5.22 -5.77
C GLY A 88 13.20 4.29 -5.73
N PRO A 89 14.41 4.85 -5.98
CA PRO A 89 15.66 4.09 -5.98
C PRO A 89 15.90 3.38 -4.63
N LYS A 90 16.45 2.18 -4.67
CA LYS A 90 16.80 1.38 -3.46
C LYS A 90 15.66 1.16 -2.47
N ALA A 91 14.43 1.57 -2.77
CA ALA A 91 13.27 1.25 -1.96
C ALA A 91 12.98 -0.25 -1.99
N SER A 92 12.31 -0.77 -0.96
CA SER A 92 11.97 -2.20 -0.90
C SER A 92 10.53 -2.43 -0.42
N VAL A 93 9.85 -3.36 -1.07
CA VAL A 93 8.48 -3.79 -0.75
C VAL A 93 8.51 -5.29 -0.47
N TRP A 94 8.10 -5.68 0.72
CA TRP A 94 8.32 -7.00 1.29
C TRP A 94 7.11 -7.93 1.14
N PRO A 95 7.23 -9.22 1.49
CA PRO A 95 6.15 -10.19 1.27
C PRO A 95 4.80 -9.73 1.82
N CYS A 96 3.73 -9.98 1.06
CA CYS A 96 2.35 -9.67 1.43
C CYS A 96 2.06 -8.17 1.68
N ALA A 97 3.01 -7.27 1.44
CA ALA A 97 2.72 -5.84 1.45
C ALA A 97 1.83 -5.48 0.25
N VAL A 98 0.88 -4.57 0.46
CA VAL A 98 -0.07 -4.13 -0.56
C VAL A 98 0.03 -2.63 -0.76
N LEU A 99 0.35 -2.19 -1.97
CA LEU A 99 0.34 -0.80 -2.40
C LEU A 99 -0.73 -0.66 -3.50
N ARG A 100 -1.89 -0.07 -3.17
CA ARG A 100 -3.01 0.05 -4.11
C ARG A 100 -3.34 1.52 -4.38
N GLY A 101 -2.81 2.02 -5.51
CA GLY A 101 -3.02 3.40 -6.00
C GLY A 101 -4.11 3.45 -7.07
N ASP A 102 -5.34 3.10 -6.72
CA ASP A 102 -6.47 2.97 -7.64
C ASP A 102 -7.28 4.26 -7.83
N ILE A 103 -7.37 5.11 -6.82
CA ILE A 103 -8.12 6.38 -6.86
C ILE A 103 -7.22 7.63 -6.74
N ALA A 104 -6.00 7.46 -6.20
CA ALA A 104 -4.99 8.52 -6.13
C ALA A 104 -3.58 7.91 -6.22
N PRO A 105 -2.51 8.71 -6.43
CA PRO A 105 -1.15 8.17 -6.52
C PRO A 105 -0.57 7.76 -5.16
N ILE A 106 0.27 6.71 -5.19
CA ILE A 106 1.19 6.34 -4.10
C ILE A 106 2.61 6.68 -4.55
N ILE A 107 3.37 7.35 -3.69
CA ILE A 107 4.77 7.69 -3.93
C ILE A 107 5.60 7.19 -2.76
N VAL A 108 6.60 6.34 -3.06
CA VAL A 108 7.55 5.79 -2.11
C VAL A 108 8.94 6.32 -2.44
N GLY A 109 9.55 7.04 -1.51
CA GLY A 109 10.86 7.69 -1.66
C GLY A 109 12.04 6.72 -1.68
N GLU A 110 13.22 7.27 -2.00
CA GLU A 110 14.49 6.52 -2.07
C GLU A 110 14.80 5.81 -0.75
N GLY A 111 15.28 4.56 -0.82
CA GLY A 111 15.73 3.79 0.33
C GLY A 111 14.66 3.44 1.36
N THR A 112 13.40 3.77 1.10
CA THR A 112 12.27 3.46 1.98
C THR A 112 11.91 1.99 1.90
N ASN A 113 11.58 1.38 3.06
CA ASN A 113 11.13 -0.01 3.09
C ASN A 113 9.70 -0.13 3.61
N ILE A 114 8.89 -0.90 2.88
CA ILE A 114 7.50 -1.23 3.23
C ILE A 114 7.48 -2.71 3.62
N GLN A 115 7.44 -2.98 4.92
CA GLN A 115 7.66 -4.32 5.45
C GLN A 115 6.44 -5.25 5.30
N ASP A 116 6.65 -6.51 5.63
CA ASP A 116 5.70 -7.60 5.40
C ASP A 116 4.31 -7.28 5.89
N GLY A 117 3.31 -7.51 5.03
CA GLY A 117 1.91 -7.30 5.34
C GLY A 117 1.47 -5.85 5.54
N ALA A 118 2.36 -4.85 5.40
CA ALA A 118 1.96 -3.46 5.48
C ALA A 118 1.06 -3.08 4.30
N VAL A 119 0.09 -2.20 4.54
CA VAL A 119 -0.85 -1.75 3.51
C VAL A 119 -0.70 -0.26 3.30
N VAL A 120 -0.54 0.16 2.05
CA VAL A 120 -0.56 1.56 1.63
C VAL A 120 -1.73 1.77 0.69
N HIS A 121 -2.64 2.64 1.07
CA HIS A 121 -3.81 2.97 0.27
C HIS A 121 -4.07 4.48 0.25
N VAL A 122 -5.02 4.90 -0.53
CA VAL A 122 -5.32 6.28 -0.87
C VAL A 122 -6.81 6.58 -0.65
N ALA A 123 -7.20 7.85 -0.67
CA ALA A 123 -8.59 8.27 -0.65
C ALA A 123 -8.85 9.24 -1.80
N ASP A 124 -10.12 9.62 -2.01
CA ASP A 124 -10.53 10.51 -3.10
C ASP A 124 -9.74 11.83 -3.05
N GLY A 125 -8.97 12.10 -4.08
CA GLY A 125 -8.10 13.27 -4.20
C GLY A 125 -6.93 13.34 -3.20
N LEU A 126 -6.76 12.35 -2.33
CA LEU A 126 -5.72 12.32 -1.30
C LEU A 126 -4.68 11.20 -1.58
N PRO A 127 -3.48 11.55 -2.06
CA PRO A 127 -2.39 10.60 -2.29
C PRO A 127 -1.77 10.10 -0.98
N ALA A 128 -1.09 8.96 -1.05
CA ALA A 128 -0.16 8.54 -0.01
C ALA A 128 1.27 8.88 -0.45
N LYS A 129 1.96 9.72 0.32
CA LYS A 129 3.34 10.14 0.05
C LYS A 129 4.23 9.71 1.20
N ILE A 130 5.22 8.88 0.90
CA ILE A 130 6.18 8.39 1.88
C ILE A 130 7.56 8.87 1.44
N GLY A 131 8.21 9.64 2.29
CA GLY A 131 9.50 10.25 2.03
C GLY A 131 10.65 9.26 1.84
N ALA A 132 11.86 9.76 1.77
CA ALA A 132 13.07 8.96 1.62
C ALA A 132 13.53 8.35 2.96
N ARG A 133 14.16 7.18 2.90
CA ARG A 133 14.75 6.48 4.06
C ARG A 133 13.77 6.28 5.23
N VAL A 134 12.48 6.04 4.90
CA VAL A 134 11.45 5.71 5.87
C VAL A 134 11.43 4.20 6.09
N THR A 135 11.29 3.78 7.34
CA THR A 135 11.00 2.39 7.68
C THR A 135 9.52 2.27 8.06
N VAL A 136 8.75 1.58 7.23
CA VAL A 136 7.36 1.22 7.53
C VAL A 136 7.32 -0.21 8.06
N GLY A 137 7.06 -0.34 9.34
CA GLY A 137 7.08 -1.61 10.07
C GLY A 137 6.00 -2.59 9.62
N HIS A 138 6.21 -3.86 9.95
CA HIS A 138 5.31 -4.95 9.58
C HIS A 138 3.85 -4.66 9.96
N LEU A 139 2.92 -4.98 9.05
CA LEU A 139 1.47 -4.84 9.24
C LEU A 139 0.99 -3.39 9.52
N ALA A 140 1.81 -2.39 9.25
CA ALA A 140 1.37 -1.00 9.39
C ALA A 140 0.36 -0.64 8.29
N MET A 141 -0.62 0.24 8.63
CA MET A 141 -1.59 0.80 7.70
C MET A 141 -1.26 2.27 7.43
N ILE A 142 -0.96 2.58 6.18
CA ILE A 142 -0.69 3.94 5.70
C ILE A 142 -1.81 4.33 4.75
N HIS A 143 -2.69 5.23 5.16
CA HIS A 143 -3.87 5.59 4.38
C HIS A 143 -3.90 7.09 4.08
N ALA A 144 -3.81 7.43 2.78
CA ALA A 144 -4.02 8.79 2.26
C ALA A 144 -3.30 9.90 3.06
N CYS A 145 -2.04 9.70 3.44
CA CYS A 145 -1.28 10.60 4.30
C CYS A 145 0.10 10.96 3.73
N THR A 146 0.76 11.92 4.34
CA THR A 146 2.13 12.30 3.99
C THR A 146 3.06 12.00 5.16
N ILE A 147 4.14 11.27 4.88
CA ILE A 147 5.20 10.93 5.82
C ILE A 147 6.49 11.55 5.31
N GLY A 148 7.14 12.36 6.12
CA GLY A 148 8.42 12.98 5.82
C GLY A 148 9.58 11.98 5.79
N ASP A 149 10.78 12.48 5.57
CA ASP A 149 11.98 11.67 5.43
C ASP A 149 12.46 11.09 6.76
N GLU A 150 13.19 9.98 6.70
CA GLU A 150 13.90 9.38 7.82
C GLU A 150 13.02 9.05 9.02
N CYS A 151 11.75 8.68 8.77
CA CYS A 151 10.80 8.28 9.80
C CYS A 151 10.84 6.77 10.09
N LEU A 152 10.53 6.42 11.33
CA LEU A 152 10.23 5.04 11.73
C LEU A 152 8.75 4.92 12.07
N ILE A 153 8.01 4.17 11.27
CA ILE A 153 6.62 3.81 11.54
C ILE A 153 6.61 2.42 12.16
N GLY A 154 6.18 2.35 13.41
CA GLY A 154 6.16 1.11 14.18
C GLY A 154 5.22 0.06 13.62
N MET A 155 5.46 -1.20 13.98
CA MET A 155 4.62 -2.34 13.57
C MET A 155 3.17 -2.12 14.00
N HIS A 156 2.21 -2.48 13.13
CA HIS A 156 0.77 -2.29 13.36
C HIS A 156 0.33 -0.84 13.59
N ALA A 157 1.18 0.16 13.36
CA ALA A 157 0.72 1.55 13.44
C ALA A 157 -0.25 1.85 12.30
N THR A 158 -1.26 2.66 12.59
CA THR A 158 -2.24 3.13 11.61
C THR A 158 -2.13 4.65 11.48
N ILE A 159 -1.94 5.14 10.26
CA ILE A 159 -1.90 6.58 9.95
C ILE A 159 -3.02 6.86 8.95
N LEU A 160 -3.96 7.75 9.33
CA LEU A 160 -5.18 8.00 8.59
C LEU A 160 -5.09 9.27 7.71
N ASP A 161 -6.14 9.45 6.90
CA ASP A 161 -6.29 10.43 5.84
C ASP A 161 -5.85 11.83 6.22
N GLY A 162 -5.08 12.47 5.36
CA GLY A 162 -4.63 13.84 5.52
C GLY A 162 -3.68 14.08 6.69
N ALA A 163 -3.25 13.02 7.40
CA ALA A 163 -2.21 13.19 8.42
C ALA A 163 -0.89 13.59 7.78
N LEU A 164 -0.18 14.51 8.43
CA LEU A 164 1.12 15.02 8.02
C LEU A 164 2.16 14.68 9.10
N ILE A 165 3.03 13.73 8.80
CA ILE A 165 4.14 13.35 9.68
C ILE A 165 5.39 14.09 9.21
N GLY A 166 5.98 14.88 10.08
CA GLY A 166 7.24 15.59 9.79
C GLY A 166 8.42 14.64 9.60
N ASN A 167 9.58 15.19 9.28
CA ASN A 167 10.81 14.43 9.12
C ASN A 167 11.34 13.90 10.46
N ARG A 168 12.06 12.78 10.42
CA ARG A 168 12.74 12.18 11.58
C ARG A 168 11.81 11.95 12.77
N CYS A 169 10.61 11.44 12.51
CA CYS A 169 9.65 11.08 13.55
C CYS A 169 9.67 9.57 13.83
N ILE A 170 9.30 9.21 15.05
CA ILE A 170 8.98 7.83 15.44
C ILE A 170 7.50 7.75 15.76
N ILE A 171 6.77 6.94 15.02
CA ILE A 171 5.41 6.53 15.36
C ILE A 171 5.53 5.16 16.05
N GLY A 172 5.13 5.09 17.30
CA GLY A 172 5.24 3.86 18.09
C GLY A 172 4.37 2.72 17.53
N ALA A 173 4.74 1.49 17.83
CA ALA A 173 3.95 0.32 17.44
C ALA A 173 2.52 0.40 17.98
N ASN A 174 1.52 -0.12 17.24
CA ASN A 174 0.09 -0.07 17.55
C ASN A 174 -0.49 1.35 17.78
N SER A 175 0.20 2.40 17.33
CA SER A 175 -0.31 3.76 17.43
C SER A 175 -1.35 4.06 16.36
N LEU A 176 -2.40 4.82 16.73
CA LEU A 176 -3.43 5.29 15.81
C LEU A 176 -3.30 6.81 15.62
N VAL A 177 -2.64 7.22 14.54
CA VAL A 177 -2.61 8.63 14.11
C VAL A 177 -3.89 8.94 13.36
N THR A 178 -4.73 9.76 13.95
CA THR A 178 -6.07 10.08 13.42
C THR A 178 -6.00 11.05 12.25
N LYS A 179 -7.10 11.10 11.49
CA LYS A 179 -7.28 11.96 10.31
C LYS A 179 -6.85 13.41 10.58
N GLY A 180 -6.10 13.98 9.65
CA GLY A 180 -5.67 15.39 9.68
C GLY A 180 -4.66 15.74 10.76
N THR A 181 -4.16 14.77 11.53
CA THR A 181 -3.16 15.02 12.57
C THR A 181 -1.87 15.57 11.95
N GLN A 182 -1.32 16.64 12.54
CA GLN A 182 -0.04 17.21 12.15
C GLN A 182 1.01 16.91 13.23
N VAL A 183 2.07 16.21 12.83
CA VAL A 183 3.19 15.83 13.70
C VAL A 183 4.41 16.64 13.31
N PRO A 184 4.96 17.47 14.24
CA PRO A 184 6.19 18.22 13.99
C PRO A 184 7.39 17.31 13.74
N ASN A 185 8.41 17.84 13.04
CA ASN A 185 9.68 17.13 12.85
C ASN A 185 10.29 16.66 14.18
N GLY A 186 10.97 15.53 14.18
CA GLY A 186 11.73 15.02 15.33
C GLY A 186 10.85 14.63 16.52
N SER A 187 9.64 14.15 16.29
CA SER A 187 8.68 13.80 17.36
C SER A 187 8.62 12.30 17.63
N LEU A 188 8.50 11.93 18.90
CA LEU A 188 8.00 10.63 19.33
C LEU A 188 6.49 10.72 19.50
N VAL A 189 5.76 9.86 18.78
CA VAL A 189 4.29 9.80 18.78
C VAL A 189 3.83 8.41 19.17
N MET A 190 2.95 8.30 20.15
CA MET A 190 2.46 7.01 20.65
C MET A 190 1.01 7.07 21.10
N GLY A 191 0.36 5.90 21.14
CA GLY A 191 -0.97 5.71 21.70
C GLY A 191 -2.09 5.55 20.69
N SER A 192 -3.31 5.32 21.17
CA SER A 192 -4.54 5.20 20.38
C SER A 192 -5.69 5.89 21.13
N PRO A 193 -6.06 7.13 20.71
CA PRO A 193 -5.46 7.94 19.65
C PRO A 193 -4.04 8.41 19.99
N ALA A 194 -3.18 8.47 18.98
CA ALA A 194 -1.77 8.83 19.15
C ALA A 194 -1.58 10.32 19.47
N LYS A 195 -0.60 10.61 20.32
CA LYS A 195 -0.19 11.97 20.69
C LYS A 195 1.31 12.12 20.59
N VAL A 196 1.76 13.33 20.35
CA VAL A 196 3.19 13.67 20.51
C VAL A 196 3.54 13.56 21.99
N VAL A 197 4.43 12.63 22.30
CA VAL A 197 4.86 12.36 23.68
C VAL A 197 6.00 13.30 24.10
N ARG A 198 6.98 13.46 23.19
CA ARG A 198 8.15 14.33 23.38
C ARG A 198 8.88 14.55 22.05
N PRO A 199 9.77 15.54 21.97
CA PRO A 199 10.79 15.59 20.94
C PRO A 199 11.75 14.40 21.06
N LEU A 200 12.31 13.97 19.94
CA LEU A 200 13.41 13.01 19.91
C LEU A 200 14.72 13.71 20.25
N SER A 201 15.62 13.00 20.90
CA SER A 201 17.00 13.45 21.09
C SER A 201 17.76 13.45 19.75
N ILE A 202 18.87 14.19 19.70
CA ILE A 202 19.77 14.21 18.52
C ILE A 202 20.26 12.80 18.19
N ALA A 203 20.59 12.00 19.21
CA ALA A 203 21.06 10.62 19.02
C ALA A 203 19.97 9.70 18.42
N GLU A 204 18.71 9.83 18.89
CA GLU A 204 17.58 9.08 18.33
C GLU A 204 17.36 9.45 16.86
N MET A 205 17.33 10.74 16.54
CA MET A 205 17.17 11.19 15.15
C MET A 205 18.30 10.72 14.23
N ALA A 206 19.55 10.74 14.73
CA ALA A 206 20.71 10.28 13.97
C ALA A 206 20.70 8.77 13.69
N ALA A 207 20.04 7.98 14.53
CA ALA A 207 19.93 6.52 14.36
C ALA A 207 18.88 6.10 13.33
N LEU A 208 17.89 6.95 13.02
CA LEU A 208 16.75 6.59 12.16
C LEU A 208 17.16 6.14 10.74
N PRO A 209 18.06 6.83 10.02
CA PRO A 209 18.48 6.39 8.69
C PRO A 209 19.07 4.99 8.66
N GLY A 210 19.75 4.57 9.75
CA GLY A 210 20.37 3.26 9.86
C GLY A 210 19.37 2.07 9.73
N TRP A 211 18.13 2.26 10.13
CA TRP A 211 17.09 1.25 9.93
C TRP A 211 16.77 1.05 8.44
N ALA A 212 16.60 2.13 7.69
CA ALA A 212 16.34 2.06 6.26
C ALA A 212 17.57 1.51 5.50
N GLU A 213 18.79 1.95 5.82
CA GLU A 213 20.03 1.46 5.23
C GLU A 213 20.22 -0.05 5.43
N LYS A 214 19.87 -0.55 6.63
CA LYS A 214 19.85 -1.99 6.88
C LYS A 214 18.97 -2.73 5.87
N TYR A 215 17.75 -2.23 5.61
CA TYR A 215 16.82 -2.84 4.68
C TYR A 215 17.28 -2.74 3.22
N VAL A 216 17.99 -1.70 2.82
CA VAL A 216 18.64 -1.62 1.51
C VAL A 216 19.63 -2.78 1.33
N LYS A 217 20.46 -3.07 2.36
CA LYS A 217 21.42 -4.20 2.34
C LYS A 217 20.70 -5.55 2.33
N VAL A 218 19.66 -5.70 3.16
CA VAL A 218 18.86 -6.94 3.22
C VAL A 218 18.18 -7.21 1.88
N ALA A 219 17.57 -6.21 1.25
CA ALA A 219 16.93 -6.32 -0.06
C ALA A 219 17.93 -6.71 -1.16
N ALA A 220 19.13 -6.13 -1.15
CA ALA A 220 20.19 -6.52 -2.08
C ALA A 220 20.61 -7.98 -1.91
N HIS A 221 20.54 -8.52 -0.69
CA HIS A 221 20.83 -9.93 -0.42
C HIS A 221 19.70 -10.83 -0.92
N HIS A 222 18.43 -10.52 -0.58
CA HIS A 222 17.25 -11.29 -1.01
C HIS A 222 17.14 -11.43 -2.52
N ARG A 223 17.51 -10.40 -3.27
CA ARG A 223 17.51 -10.40 -4.74
C ARG A 223 18.32 -11.54 -5.38
N ARG A 224 19.22 -12.15 -4.63
CA ARG A 224 20.06 -13.30 -5.11
C ARG A 224 19.32 -14.62 -5.04
N PHE A 225 18.18 -14.68 -4.35
CA PHE A 225 17.42 -15.90 -4.09
C PHE A 225 16.02 -15.88 -4.76
N GLU A 226 15.68 -14.81 -5.47
CA GLU A 226 14.51 -14.69 -6.34
C GLU A 226 14.95 -14.79 -7.82
#